data_e52713deb8e3815d138d6bdf28cdebee
#
_entry.id   e52713deb8e3815d138d6bdf28cdebee
#
_cell.length_a   1.000
_cell.length_b   1.000
_cell.length_c   1.000
_cell.angle_alpha   90.00
_cell.angle_beta   90.00
_cell.angle_gamma   90.00
#
_symmetry.space_group_name_H-M   'P 1'
#
loop_
_entity.id
_entity.type
_entity.pdbx_description
1 polymer ?
#
loop_
_entity_poly.entity_id
_entity_poly.type
_entity_poly.pdbx_seq_one_letter_code
_entity_poly.pdbx_strand_id
1 'polypeptide(L)'
;MCIRDRGTTVEPLKKLIDSGLLGWPLKVTISGTTGFTWKFFWVGRENLAPEPVPAELDYDMWLGPAPYKPYNKHRVHSTFRGYWDYDGGGLTDMGQHYMDPVQYLLGKDETSPVKIEVDAPQQHPDAVGIWRKIVYTYDDGCQIVLEGEGFESEGDTPYIEGPLGKVYKGFRCTIPDVMEKLAEMPDPEPQNTDFLECVRTRRKFALDEQIGHRSSTLVNLGACALRLNRTLHFDPDTQLFIGDDAANRLIDQPMRGPWHI
;
A
#
# COMPACT_ATOMS: atom_id res chain seq x y z
N MET A 1 9.57 -1.89 3.04
CA MET A 1 9.35 -0.58 3.68
C MET A 1 10.69 0.13 3.80
N CYS A 2 10.80 1.36 3.34
CA CYS A 2 12.05 2.10 3.34
C CYS A 2 11.97 3.23 4.37
N ILE A 3 12.94 3.31 5.27
CA ILE A 3 13.03 4.38 6.29
C ILE A 3 13.03 5.79 5.67
N ARG A 4 13.44 5.89 4.40
CA ARG A 4 13.43 7.15 3.64
C ARG A 4 12.02 7.64 3.30
N ASP A 5 11.04 6.74 3.31
CA ASP A 5 9.66 7.06 2.90
C ASP A 5 8.97 7.94 3.96
N ARG A 6 9.40 7.84 5.23
CA ARG A 6 8.94 8.68 6.36
C ARG A 6 9.93 9.78 6.76
N GLY A 7 10.81 10.19 5.86
CA GLY A 7 11.82 11.20 6.14
C GLY A 7 11.31 12.65 6.17
N THR A 8 12.23 13.59 6.18
CA THR A 8 11.99 15.05 6.35
C THR A 8 10.95 15.67 5.40
N THR A 9 10.64 15.01 4.28
CA THR A 9 9.63 15.50 3.32
C THR A 9 8.20 15.36 3.83
N VAL A 10 7.92 14.48 4.80
CA VAL A 10 6.59 14.30 5.40
C VAL A 10 6.35 15.15 6.64
N GLU A 11 7.38 15.66 7.29
CA GLU A 11 7.26 16.46 8.52
C GLU A 11 6.36 17.69 8.38
N PRO A 12 6.50 18.55 7.34
CA PRO A 12 5.63 19.71 7.17
C PRO A 12 4.15 19.32 6.95
N LEU A 13 3.91 18.20 6.25
CA LEU A 13 2.56 17.67 6.06
C LEU A 13 1.98 17.12 7.36
N LYS A 14 2.79 16.39 8.15
CA LYS A 14 2.38 15.89 9.46
C LYS A 14 2.02 17.03 10.38
N LYS A 15 2.86 18.07 10.46
CA LYS A 15 2.59 19.28 11.24
C LYS A 15 1.28 19.95 10.82
N LEU A 16 1.02 20.06 9.52
CA LEU A 16 -0.22 20.63 9.00
C LEU A 16 -1.45 19.80 9.37
N ILE A 17 -1.34 18.48 9.32
CA ILE A 17 -2.44 17.59 9.68
C ILE A 17 -2.70 17.66 11.18
N ASP A 18 -1.64 17.54 12.01
CA ASP A 18 -1.74 17.57 13.47
C ASP A 18 -2.24 18.91 14.00
N SER A 19 -2.01 19.99 13.26
CA SER A 19 -2.55 21.33 13.59
C SER A 19 -4.07 21.40 13.51
N GLY A 20 -4.72 20.47 12.83
CA GLY A 20 -6.17 20.49 12.58
C GLY A 20 -6.64 21.52 11.55
N LEU A 21 -5.76 22.30 10.94
CA LEU A 21 -6.11 23.35 9.97
C LEU A 21 -6.86 22.82 8.74
N LEU A 22 -6.63 21.57 8.36
CA LEU A 22 -7.35 20.94 7.24
C LEU A 22 -8.75 20.45 7.63
N GLY A 23 -9.05 20.37 8.94
CA GLY A 23 -10.25 19.70 9.44
C GLY A 23 -10.13 18.17 9.36
N TRP A 24 -11.21 17.46 9.69
CA TRP A 24 -11.27 16.00 9.72
C TRP A 24 -12.66 15.52 9.29
N PRO A 25 -12.86 14.37 8.62
CA PRO A 25 -11.83 13.43 8.15
C PRO A 25 -11.06 13.93 6.92
N LEU A 26 -9.94 13.27 6.63
CA LEU A 26 -9.07 13.58 5.50
C LEU A 26 -9.18 12.52 4.40
N LYS A 27 -9.04 12.98 3.16
CA LYS A 27 -8.85 12.12 2.00
C LYS A 27 -7.46 12.37 1.41
N VAL A 28 -6.68 11.31 1.24
CA VAL A 28 -5.35 11.37 0.59
C VAL A 28 -5.42 10.63 -0.74
N THR A 29 -5.04 11.30 -1.83
CA THR A 29 -5.07 10.73 -3.18
C THR A 29 -3.65 10.47 -3.69
N ILE A 30 -3.36 9.22 -3.99
CA ILE A 30 -2.09 8.74 -4.55
C ILE A 30 -2.30 8.46 -6.04
N SER A 31 -1.78 9.34 -6.90
CA SER A 31 -1.97 9.28 -8.35
C SER A 31 -0.79 9.89 -9.11
N GLY A 32 -0.79 9.77 -10.42
CA GLY A 32 0.19 10.44 -11.29
C GLY A 32 0.16 11.96 -11.12
N THR A 33 -1.03 12.55 -10.99
CA THR A 33 -1.22 14.00 -10.81
C THR A 33 -0.68 14.49 -9.47
N THR A 34 -0.70 13.66 -8.42
CA THR A 34 -0.13 13.99 -7.10
C THR A 34 1.35 13.62 -6.98
N GLY A 35 1.96 13.03 -8.02
CA GLY A 35 3.40 12.80 -8.11
C GLY A 35 3.85 11.36 -7.91
N PHE A 36 2.94 10.41 -7.95
CA PHE A 36 3.24 8.98 -7.78
C PHE A 36 3.12 8.24 -9.11
N THR A 37 4.00 7.25 -9.33
CA THR A 37 3.99 6.47 -10.57
C THR A 37 3.86 4.99 -10.26
N TRP A 38 2.72 4.41 -10.63
CA TRP A 38 2.48 2.99 -10.51
C TRP A 38 3.21 2.19 -11.60
N LYS A 39 3.67 1.00 -11.24
CA LYS A 39 4.43 0.11 -12.15
C LYS A 39 3.48 -0.85 -12.89
N PHE A 40 2.55 -0.33 -13.68
CA PHE A 40 1.58 -1.14 -14.42
C PHE A 40 2.18 -2.08 -15.47
N PHE A 41 3.45 -1.93 -15.81
CA PHE A 41 4.16 -2.91 -16.65
C PHE A 41 4.49 -4.23 -15.91
N TRP A 42 4.30 -4.30 -14.58
CA TRP A 42 4.39 -5.54 -13.81
C TRP A 42 3.04 -6.25 -13.75
N VAL A 43 2.48 -6.53 -14.93
CA VAL A 43 1.30 -7.38 -15.11
C VAL A 43 1.71 -8.75 -15.57
N GLY A 44 0.92 -9.77 -15.21
CA GLY A 44 1.15 -11.14 -15.62
C GLY A 44 0.71 -11.40 -17.06
N ARG A 45 1.21 -12.48 -17.62
CA ARG A 45 0.71 -13.04 -18.89
C ARG A 45 -0.18 -14.23 -18.59
N GLU A 46 -1.31 -14.27 -19.24
CA GLU A 46 -2.24 -15.38 -19.17
C GLU A 46 -1.76 -16.57 -20.01
N ASN A 47 -2.20 -17.76 -19.65
CA ASN A 47 -2.03 -18.97 -20.45
C ASN A 47 -0.57 -19.30 -20.84
N LEU A 48 0.37 -19.15 -19.90
CA LEU A 48 1.77 -19.47 -20.12
C LEU A 48 1.96 -20.96 -20.43
N ALA A 49 2.56 -21.28 -21.57
CA ALA A 49 2.95 -22.65 -21.90
C ALA A 49 4.13 -23.10 -21.00
N PRO A 50 4.16 -24.39 -20.59
CA PRO A 50 5.33 -24.94 -19.90
C PRO A 50 6.59 -24.85 -20.75
N GLU A 51 7.72 -24.49 -20.12
CA GLU A 51 9.05 -24.49 -20.73
C GLU A 51 9.98 -25.40 -19.92
N PRO A 52 11.06 -25.92 -20.51
CA PRO A 52 12.08 -26.67 -19.74
C PRO A 52 12.71 -25.78 -18.68
N VAL A 53 12.90 -26.31 -17.47
CA VAL A 53 13.62 -25.63 -16.41
C VAL A 53 15.10 -25.52 -16.81
N PRO A 54 15.73 -24.33 -16.81
CA PRO A 54 17.17 -24.19 -17.02
C PRO A 54 17.98 -25.03 -16.05
N ALA A 55 19.08 -25.62 -16.51
CA ALA A 55 19.88 -26.53 -15.69
C ALA A 55 20.52 -25.84 -14.46
N GLU A 56 20.73 -24.52 -14.54
CA GLU A 56 21.29 -23.69 -13.48
C GLU A 56 20.23 -23.20 -12.45
N LEU A 57 18.94 -23.47 -12.67
CA LEU A 57 17.86 -23.00 -11.80
C LEU A 57 17.32 -24.16 -10.96
N ASP A 58 17.49 -24.10 -9.64
CA ASP A 58 16.72 -24.91 -8.71
C ASP A 58 15.31 -24.32 -8.60
N TYR A 59 14.42 -24.80 -9.49
CA TYR A 59 13.07 -24.26 -9.59
C TYR A 59 12.18 -24.63 -8.40
N ASP A 60 12.47 -25.76 -7.75
CA ASP A 60 11.74 -26.15 -6.53
C ASP A 60 12.06 -25.22 -5.36
N MET A 61 13.35 -24.90 -5.18
CA MET A 61 13.80 -23.91 -4.20
C MET A 61 13.28 -22.50 -4.54
N TRP A 62 13.24 -22.13 -5.82
CA TRP A 62 12.71 -20.83 -6.26
C TRP A 62 11.22 -20.69 -5.93
N LEU A 63 10.41 -21.72 -6.18
CA LEU A 63 8.98 -21.73 -5.84
C LEU A 63 8.75 -21.59 -4.33
N GLY A 64 9.61 -22.24 -3.51
CA GLY A 64 9.44 -22.22 -2.06
C GLY A 64 8.03 -22.66 -1.64
N PRO A 65 7.37 -21.90 -0.76
CA PRO A 65 6.02 -22.22 -0.28
C PRO A 65 4.91 -21.99 -1.31
N ALA A 66 5.20 -21.30 -2.42
CA ALA A 66 4.18 -21.00 -3.44
C ALA A 66 3.64 -22.28 -4.09
N PRO A 67 2.37 -22.30 -4.54
CA PRO A 67 1.80 -23.43 -5.26
C PRO A 67 2.65 -23.81 -6.48
N TYR A 68 2.73 -25.11 -6.76
CA TYR A 68 3.45 -25.57 -7.94
C TYR A 68 2.78 -25.07 -9.23
N LYS A 69 3.55 -24.40 -10.06
CA LYS A 69 3.21 -24.03 -11.44
C LYS A 69 4.31 -24.53 -12.36
N PRO A 70 3.97 -25.03 -13.57
CA PRO A 70 5.01 -25.36 -14.56
C PRO A 70 5.92 -24.15 -14.83
N TYR A 71 7.20 -24.43 -15.01
CA TYR A 71 8.16 -23.38 -15.32
C TYR A 71 7.78 -22.66 -16.63
N ASN A 72 7.93 -21.37 -16.59
CA ASN A 72 7.99 -20.49 -17.75
C ASN A 72 8.88 -19.31 -17.38
N LYS A 73 9.74 -18.89 -18.30
CA LYS A 73 10.69 -17.78 -18.05
C LYS A 73 10.03 -16.47 -17.63
N HIS A 74 8.74 -16.26 -17.98
CA HIS A 74 8.00 -15.08 -17.55
C HIS A 74 7.53 -15.15 -16.09
N ARG A 75 7.60 -16.32 -15.42
CA ARG A 75 7.27 -16.46 -14.00
C ARG A 75 8.44 -16.13 -13.06
N VAL A 76 9.65 -16.00 -13.59
CA VAL A 76 10.87 -15.82 -12.78
C VAL A 76 11.50 -14.45 -13.03
N HIS A 77 12.57 -14.13 -12.29
CA HIS A 77 13.29 -12.85 -12.32
C HIS A 77 12.32 -11.65 -12.07
N SER A 78 12.44 -10.56 -12.79
CA SER A 78 11.65 -9.35 -12.54
C SER A 78 10.15 -9.51 -12.86
N THR A 79 9.80 -10.38 -13.81
CA THR A 79 8.43 -10.58 -14.27
C THR A 79 7.56 -11.42 -13.33
N PHE A 80 8.15 -12.09 -12.32
CA PHE A 80 7.38 -12.79 -11.28
C PHE A 80 6.36 -11.88 -10.58
N ARG A 81 6.61 -10.60 -10.56
CA ARG A 81 5.71 -9.60 -9.96
C ARG A 81 4.30 -9.61 -10.51
N GLY A 82 4.15 -10.04 -11.76
CA GLY A 82 2.85 -10.13 -12.41
C GLY A 82 1.99 -11.33 -12.01
N TYR A 83 2.29 -12.05 -10.92
CA TYR A 83 1.55 -13.26 -10.54
C TYR A 83 1.17 -13.25 -9.07
N TRP A 84 -0.10 -13.57 -8.78
CA TRP A 84 -0.66 -13.57 -7.44
C TRP A 84 0.05 -14.49 -6.44
N ASP A 85 0.61 -15.59 -6.90
CA ASP A 85 1.30 -16.55 -6.04
C ASP A 85 2.69 -16.06 -5.58
N TYR A 86 3.22 -15.00 -6.18
CA TYR A 86 4.60 -14.52 -5.92
C TYR A 86 4.64 -13.08 -5.44
N ASP A 87 3.71 -12.26 -5.92
CA ASP A 87 3.63 -10.82 -5.58
C ASP A 87 2.18 -10.36 -5.76
N GLY A 88 1.90 -9.25 -6.34
CA GLY A 88 0.57 -8.65 -6.63
C GLY A 88 0.70 -7.45 -7.55
N GLY A 89 1.74 -7.47 -8.40
CA GLY A 89 2.00 -6.44 -9.39
C GLY A 89 2.49 -5.10 -8.82
N GLY A 90 2.24 -4.06 -9.58
CA GLY A 90 2.67 -2.71 -9.19
C GLY A 90 2.04 -2.20 -7.90
N LEU A 91 0.88 -2.73 -7.49
CA LEU A 91 0.25 -2.38 -6.24
C LEU A 91 1.07 -2.87 -5.04
N THR A 92 1.41 -4.15 -4.99
CA THR A 92 2.11 -4.74 -3.85
C THR A 92 3.56 -4.34 -3.78
N ASP A 93 4.25 -4.29 -4.93
CA ASP A 93 5.67 -3.92 -5.00
C ASP A 93 5.90 -2.43 -4.65
N MET A 94 5.08 -1.52 -5.18
CA MET A 94 5.24 -0.08 -4.97
C MET A 94 4.37 0.49 -3.86
N GLY A 95 3.23 -0.13 -3.57
CA GLY A 95 2.24 0.41 -2.64
C GLY A 95 2.80 0.69 -1.26
N GLN A 96 3.71 -0.16 -0.78
CA GLN A 96 4.39 0.02 0.50
C GLN A 96 5.12 1.37 0.61
N HIS A 97 5.79 1.81 -0.47
CA HIS A 97 6.49 3.09 -0.51
C HIS A 97 5.56 4.30 -0.48
N TYR A 98 4.35 4.15 -1.02
CA TYR A 98 3.42 5.27 -1.17
C TYR A 98 2.41 5.35 -0.03
N MET A 99 1.99 4.21 0.49
CA MET A 99 0.90 4.13 1.48
C MET A 99 1.39 4.19 2.92
N ASP A 100 2.59 3.69 3.22
CA ASP A 100 3.19 3.76 4.55
C ASP A 100 3.35 5.21 5.07
N PRO A 101 3.92 6.16 4.29
CA PRO A 101 3.95 7.56 4.70
C PRO A 101 2.57 8.16 4.92
N VAL A 102 1.59 7.79 4.10
CA VAL A 102 0.21 8.29 4.24
C VAL A 102 -0.45 7.75 5.51
N GLN A 103 -0.22 6.47 5.83
CA GLN A 103 -0.70 5.88 7.08
C GLN A 103 -0.15 6.62 8.31
N TYR A 104 1.15 6.93 8.32
CA TYR A 104 1.77 7.77 9.34
C TYR A 104 1.17 9.18 9.39
N LEU A 105 1.01 9.83 8.24
CA LEU A 105 0.41 11.18 8.15
C LEU A 105 -0.99 11.22 8.77
N LEU A 106 -1.81 10.21 8.48
CA LEU A 106 -3.16 10.09 9.00
C LEU A 106 -3.23 9.58 10.46
N GLY A 107 -2.09 9.26 11.10
CA GLY A 107 -2.06 8.70 12.45
C GLY A 107 -2.71 7.31 12.53
N LYS A 108 -2.56 6.48 11.49
CA LYS A 108 -3.20 5.16 11.37
C LYS A 108 -2.24 3.98 11.55
N ASP A 109 -1.10 4.20 12.18
CA ASP A 109 -0.08 3.17 12.41
C ASP A 109 -0.56 2.01 13.30
N GLU A 110 -1.59 2.21 14.12
CA GLU A 110 -2.12 1.21 15.06
C GLU A 110 -3.41 0.52 14.55
N THR A 111 -3.91 0.89 13.36
CA THR A 111 -5.17 0.37 12.83
C THR A 111 -5.10 0.06 11.33
N SER A 112 -6.20 -0.39 10.77
CA SER A 112 -6.36 -0.70 9.35
C SER A 112 -7.70 -0.16 8.83
N PRO A 113 -7.86 0.02 7.51
CA PRO A 113 -9.17 0.38 6.93
C PRO A 113 -10.23 -0.67 7.22
N VAL A 114 -11.46 -0.21 7.41
CA VAL A 114 -12.64 -1.08 7.62
C VAL A 114 -13.35 -1.45 6.32
N LYS A 115 -13.09 -0.71 5.24
CA LYS A 115 -13.70 -0.96 3.93
C LYS A 115 -12.70 -0.71 2.81
N ILE A 116 -12.66 -1.62 1.84
CA ILE A 116 -11.82 -1.52 0.65
C ILE A 116 -12.70 -1.68 -0.58
N GLU A 117 -12.74 -0.67 -1.44
CA GLU A 117 -13.51 -0.64 -2.69
C GLU A 117 -12.55 -0.67 -3.87
N VAL A 118 -12.88 -1.40 -4.91
CA VAL A 118 -12.05 -1.55 -6.11
C VAL A 118 -12.87 -1.28 -7.37
N ASP A 119 -12.28 -0.54 -8.29
CA ASP A 119 -12.70 -0.41 -9.69
C ASP A 119 -11.56 -0.91 -10.57
N ALA A 120 -11.75 -2.07 -11.18
CA ALA A 120 -10.77 -2.73 -12.03
C ALA A 120 -11.47 -3.63 -13.06
N PRO A 121 -10.82 -3.96 -14.17
CA PRO A 121 -11.22 -5.11 -14.98
C PRO A 121 -11.21 -6.40 -14.17
N GLN A 122 -11.97 -7.41 -14.60
CA GLN A 122 -11.91 -8.73 -14.01
C GLN A 122 -10.48 -9.26 -14.02
N GLN A 123 -9.98 -9.67 -12.86
CA GLN A 123 -8.62 -10.20 -12.74
C GLN A 123 -8.56 -11.66 -13.18
N HIS A 124 -7.47 -12.03 -13.81
CA HIS A 124 -7.19 -13.43 -14.12
C HIS A 124 -6.80 -14.19 -12.82
N PRO A 125 -7.18 -15.48 -12.65
CA PRO A 125 -6.92 -16.24 -11.42
C PRO A 125 -5.44 -16.38 -11.05
N ASP A 126 -4.54 -16.31 -12.04
CA ASP A 126 -3.09 -16.49 -11.89
C ASP A 126 -2.32 -15.17 -12.11
N ALA A 127 -2.70 -14.40 -13.13
CA ALA A 127 -1.99 -13.19 -13.55
C ALA A 127 -2.63 -11.92 -12.98
N VAL A 128 -1.79 -11.04 -12.46
CA VAL A 128 -2.19 -9.70 -12.01
C VAL A 128 -2.42 -8.83 -13.22
N GLY A 129 -3.55 -8.14 -13.25
CA GLY A 129 -3.88 -7.15 -14.27
C GLY A 129 -3.75 -5.71 -13.77
N ILE A 130 -4.27 -4.79 -14.56
CA ILE A 130 -4.38 -3.37 -14.22
C ILE A 130 -5.59 -3.11 -13.31
N TRP A 131 -5.61 -1.94 -12.69
CA TRP A 131 -6.75 -1.43 -11.92
C TRP A 131 -6.89 0.07 -12.16
N ARG A 132 -8.12 0.61 -11.99
CA ARG A 132 -8.41 2.03 -12.19
C ARG A 132 -8.43 2.80 -10.88
N LYS A 133 -9.09 2.26 -9.86
CA LYS A 133 -9.21 2.95 -8.57
C LYS A 133 -9.33 1.95 -7.43
N ILE A 134 -8.68 2.27 -6.30
CA ILE A 134 -8.86 1.54 -5.04
C ILE A 134 -9.09 2.58 -3.94
N VAL A 135 -10.12 2.38 -3.12
CA VAL A 135 -10.44 3.28 -2.01
C VAL A 135 -10.42 2.50 -0.71
N TYR A 136 -9.61 2.96 0.21
CA TYR A 136 -9.57 2.47 1.58
C TYR A 136 -10.28 3.49 2.48
N THR A 137 -11.25 3.03 3.27
CA THR A 137 -11.97 3.87 4.21
C THR A 137 -11.74 3.37 5.64
N TYR A 138 -11.29 4.24 6.52
CA TYR A 138 -11.14 4.00 7.95
C TYR A 138 -12.45 4.26 8.69
N ASP A 139 -12.57 3.77 9.92
CA ASP A 139 -13.75 3.89 10.76
C ASP A 139 -14.14 5.33 11.09
N ASP A 140 -13.17 6.24 11.16
CA ASP A 140 -13.37 7.68 11.38
C ASP A 140 -13.68 8.48 10.10
N GLY A 141 -13.85 7.80 8.97
CA GLY A 141 -14.17 8.40 7.68
C GLY A 141 -12.96 8.87 6.86
N CYS A 142 -11.73 8.77 7.38
CA CYS A 142 -10.54 9.03 6.57
C CYS A 142 -10.42 8.06 5.40
N GLN A 143 -9.89 8.55 4.29
CA GLN A 143 -9.74 7.75 3.08
C GLN A 143 -8.33 7.86 2.49
N ILE A 144 -7.85 6.72 1.98
CA ILE A 144 -6.72 6.65 1.05
C ILE A 144 -7.29 6.22 -0.30
N VAL A 145 -7.05 7.03 -1.33
CA VAL A 145 -7.52 6.79 -2.70
C VAL A 145 -6.32 6.57 -3.59
N LEU A 146 -6.26 5.39 -4.21
CA LEU A 146 -5.28 5.08 -5.24
C LEU A 146 -5.94 5.27 -6.60
N GLU A 147 -5.34 6.08 -7.46
CA GLU A 147 -5.77 6.25 -8.86
C GLU A 147 -4.75 5.56 -9.77
N GLY A 148 -5.24 4.63 -10.55
CA GLY A 148 -4.46 3.74 -11.39
C GLY A 148 -4.53 4.05 -12.88
N GLU A 149 -4.31 3.03 -13.70
CA GLU A 149 -4.29 3.17 -15.15
C GLU A 149 -5.70 3.42 -15.72
N GLY A 150 -5.80 4.39 -16.62
CA GLY A 150 -7.07 4.77 -17.24
C GLY A 150 -8.02 5.54 -16.31
N PHE A 151 -7.56 5.90 -15.11
CA PHE A 151 -8.22 6.85 -14.25
C PHE A 151 -7.39 8.15 -14.27
N GLU A 152 -7.79 9.09 -15.08
CA GLU A 152 -7.18 10.41 -15.11
C GLU A 152 -8.12 11.38 -14.39
N SER A 153 -7.68 11.86 -13.22
CA SER A 153 -8.33 13.01 -12.61
C SER A 153 -8.17 14.21 -13.52
N GLU A 154 -9.27 14.85 -13.89
CA GLU A 154 -9.19 16.08 -14.65
C GLU A 154 -8.61 17.22 -13.79
N GLY A 155 -7.58 17.89 -14.32
CA GLY A 155 -6.99 19.06 -13.71
C GLY A 155 -6.08 18.79 -12.53
N ASP A 156 -6.06 19.72 -11.60
CA ASP A 156 -5.14 19.75 -10.45
C ASP A 156 -5.78 19.02 -9.24
N THR A 157 -5.40 17.77 -9.06
CA THR A 157 -5.93 16.91 -7.98
C THR A 157 -5.22 17.21 -6.66
N PRO A 158 -5.94 17.48 -5.56
CA PRO A 158 -5.32 17.61 -4.25
C PRO A 158 -4.71 16.29 -3.78
N TYR A 159 -3.51 16.36 -3.26
CA TYR A 159 -2.86 15.23 -2.58
C TYR A 159 -3.57 14.92 -1.26
N ILE A 160 -3.87 15.97 -0.46
CA ILE A 160 -4.62 15.85 0.79
C ILE A 160 -5.81 16.81 0.72
N GLU A 161 -6.98 16.32 1.04
CA GLU A 161 -8.22 17.10 1.10
C GLU A 161 -8.92 16.88 2.43
N GLY A 162 -9.20 17.97 3.11
CA GLY A 162 -10.02 18.02 4.32
C GLY A 162 -11.18 19.00 4.16
N PRO A 163 -12.12 19.01 5.12
CA PRO A 163 -13.30 19.89 5.07
C PRO A 163 -12.96 21.37 5.06
N LEU A 164 -11.78 21.76 5.60
CA LEU A 164 -11.39 23.17 5.75
C LEU A 164 -10.28 23.60 4.77
N GLY A 165 -9.63 22.67 4.08
CA GLY A 165 -8.56 23.01 3.17
C GLY A 165 -8.01 21.84 2.37
N LYS A 166 -7.18 22.17 1.37
CA LYS A 166 -6.57 21.22 0.44
C LYS A 166 -5.08 21.48 0.28
N VAL A 167 -4.33 20.41 0.09
CA VAL A 167 -2.90 20.44 -0.23
C VAL A 167 -2.66 19.77 -1.56
N TYR A 168 -1.96 20.44 -2.43
CA TYR A 168 -1.57 19.96 -3.75
C TYR A 168 -0.06 19.64 -3.79
N LYS A 169 0.38 19.04 -4.88
CA LYS A 169 1.81 18.77 -5.14
C LYS A 169 2.67 20.02 -4.89
N GLY A 170 3.82 19.79 -4.25
CA GLY A 170 4.76 20.88 -3.91
C GLY A 170 4.32 21.72 -2.71
N PHE A 171 3.49 21.17 -1.81
CA PHE A 171 2.99 21.86 -0.61
C PHE A 171 2.14 23.11 -0.90
N ARG A 172 1.54 23.20 -2.07
CA ARG A 172 0.61 24.28 -2.39
C ARG A 172 -0.70 24.06 -1.62
N CYS A 173 -1.02 24.97 -0.69
CA CYS A 173 -2.14 24.85 0.24
C CYS A 173 -3.20 25.93 -0.04
N THR A 174 -4.47 25.59 0.16
CA THR A 174 -5.57 26.56 0.03
C THR A 174 -5.81 27.39 1.28
N ILE A 175 -5.15 27.04 2.40
CA ILE A 175 -5.25 27.79 3.65
C ILE A 175 -4.37 29.05 3.53
N PRO A 176 -4.92 30.25 3.68
CA PRO A 176 -4.12 31.49 3.66
C PRO A 176 -3.07 31.47 4.78
N ASP A 177 -1.88 31.97 4.49
CA ASP A 177 -0.79 32.20 5.44
C ASP A 177 -0.42 30.91 6.23
N VAL A 178 -0.55 29.76 5.56
CA VAL A 178 -0.35 28.43 6.19
C VAL A 178 1.03 28.29 6.83
N MET A 179 2.09 28.83 6.20
CA MET A 179 3.46 28.75 6.72
C MET A 179 3.64 29.57 8.00
N GLU A 180 3.02 30.74 8.07
CA GLU A 180 3.03 31.60 9.26
C GLU A 180 2.30 30.90 10.42
N LYS A 181 1.10 30.38 10.14
CA LYS A 181 0.32 29.61 11.12
C LYS A 181 1.08 28.39 11.64
N LEU A 182 1.74 27.64 10.75
CA LEU A 182 2.53 26.47 11.16
C LEU A 182 3.77 26.85 11.98
N ALA A 183 4.37 28.03 11.75
CA ALA A 183 5.51 28.49 12.53
C ALA A 183 5.17 28.70 14.02
N GLU A 184 3.91 29.00 14.34
CA GLU A 184 3.42 29.19 15.71
C GLU A 184 3.04 27.88 16.41
N MET A 185 2.99 26.76 15.66
CA MET A 185 2.56 25.45 16.20
C MET A 185 3.75 24.56 16.56
N PRO A 186 3.59 23.63 17.51
CA PRO A 186 4.64 22.68 17.86
C PRO A 186 4.99 21.79 16.68
N ASP A 187 6.27 21.38 16.60
CA ASP A 187 6.68 20.37 15.64
C ASP A 187 6.17 18.97 16.05
N PRO A 188 5.93 18.08 15.07
CA PRO A 188 5.59 16.70 15.36
C PRO A 188 6.70 16.03 16.17
N GLU A 189 6.31 15.03 16.98
CA GLU A 189 7.29 14.23 17.72
C GLU A 189 8.30 13.59 16.78
N PRO A 190 9.62 13.74 17.03
CA PRO A 190 10.67 13.18 16.19
C PRO A 190 10.59 11.66 16.12
N GLN A 191 10.69 11.09 14.93
CA GLN A 191 10.76 9.66 14.75
C GLN A 191 12.18 9.13 14.96
N ASN A 192 12.31 8.02 15.72
CA ASN A 192 13.58 7.32 15.89
C ASN A 192 13.90 6.50 14.62
N THR A 193 14.58 7.10 13.66
CA THR A 193 14.90 6.49 12.37
C THR A 193 16.32 5.93 12.28
N ASP A 194 17.16 6.14 13.29
CA ASP A 194 18.47 5.49 13.40
C ASP A 194 18.33 4.08 13.98
N PHE A 195 18.33 3.10 13.08
CA PHE A 195 18.20 1.69 13.44
C PHE A 195 19.33 1.22 14.39
N LEU A 196 20.58 1.60 14.12
CA LEU A 196 21.71 1.16 14.94
C LEU A 196 21.65 1.76 16.35
N GLU A 197 21.25 3.01 16.46
CA GLU A 197 21.05 3.65 17.76
C GLU A 197 19.87 3.00 18.52
N CYS A 198 18.78 2.69 17.86
CA CYS A 198 17.65 1.97 18.46
C CYS A 198 18.08 0.58 18.96
N VAL A 199 18.91 -0.16 18.21
CA VAL A 199 19.47 -1.45 18.65
C VAL A 199 20.33 -1.28 19.91
N ARG A 200 21.21 -0.26 19.96
CA ARG A 200 22.11 0.00 21.09
C ARG A 200 21.34 0.43 22.36
N THR A 201 20.37 1.31 22.18
CA THR A 201 19.63 1.93 23.31
C THR A 201 18.36 1.22 23.70
N ARG A 202 17.92 0.23 22.89
CA ARG A 202 16.62 -0.46 23.02
C ARG A 202 15.42 0.48 22.93
N ARG A 203 15.58 1.64 22.32
CA ARG A 203 14.46 2.54 21.99
C ARG A 203 13.62 1.96 20.86
N LYS A 204 12.31 2.25 20.90
CA LYS A 204 11.40 1.87 19.81
C LYS A 204 11.85 2.53 18.49
N PHE A 205 11.99 1.72 17.46
CA PHE A 205 12.28 2.18 16.12
C PHE A 205 10.99 2.64 15.43
N ALA A 206 11.06 3.71 14.65
CA ALA A 206 9.86 4.30 14.01
C ALA A 206 9.16 3.38 13.02
N LEU A 207 9.84 2.33 12.57
CA LEU A 207 9.32 1.31 11.66
C LEU A 207 9.54 -0.08 12.27
N ASP A 208 8.97 -0.28 13.46
CA ASP A 208 9.00 -1.56 14.14
C ASP A 208 8.11 -2.62 13.45
N GLU A 209 8.09 -3.82 14.00
CA GLU A 209 7.35 -4.95 13.45
C GLU A 209 5.83 -4.70 13.41
N GLN A 210 5.27 -3.97 14.36
CA GLN A 210 3.84 -3.65 14.41
C GLN A 210 3.46 -2.68 13.30
N ILE A 211 4.21 -1.60 13.14
CA ILE A 211 4.02 -0.62 12.07
C ILE A 211 4.23 -1.29 10.71
N GLY A 212 5.28 -2.11 10.58
CA GLY A 212 5.55 -2.89 9.38
C GLY A 212 4.41 -3.84 9.02
N HIS A 213 3.83 -4.51 10.02
CA HIS A 213 2.67 -5.37 9.84
C HIS A 213 1.45 -4.57 9.37
N ARG A 214 1.08 -3.48 10.04
CA ARG A 214 -0.07 -2.64 9.65
C ARG A 214 0.07 -2.04 8.25
N SER A 215 1.25 -1.58 7.94
CA SER A 215 1.57 -1.03 6.62
C SER A 215 1.49 -2.10 5.51
N SER A 216 2.00 -3.31 5.76
CA SER A 216 1.86 -4.45 4.84
C SER A 216 0.41 -4.91 4.71
N THR A 217 -0.34 -4.94 5.81
CA THR A 217 -1.78 -5.25 5.81
C THR A 217 -2.52 -4.30 4.88
N LEU A 218 -2.27 -3.00 4.97
CA LEU A 218 -2.91 -1.99 4.11
C LEU A 218 -2.75 -2.32 2.62
N VAL A 219 -1.54 -2.65 2.18
CA VAL A 219 -1.26 -3.04 0.79
C VAL A 219 -1.97 -4.35 0.42
N ASN A 220 -1.91 -5.36 1.29
CA ASN A 220 -2.50 -6.67 1.05
C ASN A 220 -4.03 -6.65 1.01
N LEU A 221 -4.69 -5.80 1.80
CA LEU A 221 -6.14 -5.60 1.74
C LEU A 221 -6.58 -5.14 0.34
N GLY A 222 -5.82 -4.22 -0.28
CA GLY A 222 -6.06 -3.81 -1.67
C GLY A 222 -5.84 -4.94 -2.67
N ALA A 223 -4.78 -5.73 -2.48
CA ALA A 223 -4.51 -6.88 -3.33
C ALA A 223 -5.62 -7.94 -3.24
N CYS A 224 -6.15 -8.23 -2.04
CA CYS A 224 -7.29 -9.12 -1.84
C CYS A 224 -8.55 -8.60 -2.55
N ALA A 225 -8.88 -7.31 -2.36
CA ALA A 225 -10.04 -6.69 -3.00
C ALA A 225 -9.91 -6.70 -4.53
N LEU A 226 -8.72 -6.41 -5.04
CA LEU A 226 -8.41 -6.45 -6.48
C LEU A 226 -8.54 -7.86 -7.05
N ARG A 227 -7.93 -8.86 -6.41
CA ARG A 227 -7.98 -10.27 -6.83
C ARG A 227 -9.40 -10.80 -6.87
N LEU A 228 -10.25 -10.44 -5.90
CA LEU A 228 -11.65 -10.83 -5.83
C LEU A 228 -12.57 -9.91 -6.65
N ASN A 229 -12.06 -8.78 -7.09
CA ASN A 229 -12.76 -7.75 -7.88
C ASN A 229 -14.10 -7.31 -7.25
N ARG A 230 -14.09 -7.04 -5.96
CA ARG A 230 -15.27 -6.59 -5.21
C ARG A 230 -14.91 -5.84 -3.94
N THR A 231 -15.87 -5.09 -3.40
CA THR A 231 -15.75 -4.44 -2.09
C THR A 231 -15.57 -5.49 -0.99
N LEU A 232 -14.64 -5.21 -0.07
CA LEU A 232 -14.39 -6.02 1.12
C LEU A 232 -14.58 -5.18 2.38
N HIS A 233 -15.07 -5.81 3.45
CA HIS A 233 -15.15 -5.24 4.80
C HIS A 233 -14.19 -5.99 5.72
N PHE A 234 -13.37 -5.25 6.45
CA PHE A 234 -12.30 -5.80 7.27
C PHE A 234 -12.46 -5.32 8.72
N ASP A 235 -12.23 -6.21 9.65
CA ASP A 235 -12.17 -5.91 11.08
C ASP A 235 -10.70 -5.74 11.49
N PRO A 236 -10.26 -4.53 11.86
CA PRO A 236 -8.87 -4.25 12.24
C PRO A 236 -8.42 -4.96 13.52
N ASP A 237 -9.35 -5.32 14.41
CA ASP A 237 -9.05 -5.96 15.70
C ASP A 237 -8.83 -7.46 15.52
N THR A 238 -9.76 -8.15 14.87
CA THR A 238 -9.63 -9.58 14.57
C THR A 238 -8.73 -9.86 13.36
N GLN A 239 -8.45 -8.85 12.54
CA GLN A 239 -7.71 -8.93 11.29
C GLN A 239 -8.30 -9.93 10.28
N LEU A 240 -9.62 -9.99 10.23
CA LEU A 240 -10.39 -10.84 9.32
C LEU A 240 -11.37 -10.03 8.47
N PHE A 241 -11.67 -10.53 7.29
CA PHE A 241 -12.77 -10.00 6.48
C PHE A 241 -14.11 -10.45 7.06
N ILE A 242 -15.02 -9.48 7.25
CA ILE A 242 -16.30 -9.68 7.92
C ILE A 242 -17.24 -10.47 7.01
N GLY A 243 -17.62 -11.69 7.45
CA GLY A 243 -18.58 -12.53 6.73
C GLY A 243 -18.12 -13.00 5.36
N ASP A 244 -16.81 -13.12 5.12
CA ASP A 244 -16.23 -13.40 3.82
C ASP A 244 -15.14 -14.49 3.87
N ASP A 245 -15.55 -15.75 3.87
CA ASP A 245 -14.63 -16.88 3.93
C ASP A 245 -13.70 -16.97 2.70
N ALA A 246 -14.15 -16.47 1.54
CA ALA A 246 -13.33 -16.48 0.34
C ALA A 246 -12.19 -15.47 0.44
N ALA A 247 -12.44 -14.30 1.02
CA ALA A 247 -11.41 -13.30 1.29
C ALA A 247 -10.47 -13.76 2.42
N ASN A 248 -11.00 -14.38 3.48
CA ASN A 248 -10.19 -14.89 4.59
C ASN A 248 -9.21 -15.98 4.17
N ARG A 249 -9.56 -16.82 3.16
CA ARG A 249 -8.61 -17.77 2.57
C ARG A 249 -7.43 -17.14 1.85
N LEU A 250 -7.48 -15.85 1.51
CA LEU A 250 -6.34 -15.12 0.95
C LEU A 250 -5.39 -14.61 2.04
N ILE A 251 -5.85 -14.49 3.28
CA ILE A 251 -5.00 -14.13 4.43
C ILE A 251 -4.10 -15.31 4.81
N ASP A 252 -4.66 -16.51 4.88
CA ASP A 252 -3.96 -17.74 5.25
C ASP A 252 -3.94 -18.69 4.05
N GLN A 253 -2.99 -18.44 3.15
CA GLN A 253 -2.84 -19.27 1.95
C GLN A 253 -2.08 -20.56 2.29
N PRO A 254 -2.57 -21.73 1.80
CA PRO A 254 -1.89 -23.00 2.03
C PRO A 254 -0.52 -23.01 1.38
N MET A 255 0.49 -23.41 2.16
CA MET A 255 1.86 -23.53 1.69
C MET A 255 2.12 -24.92 1.09
N ARG A 256 2.95 -24.96 0.06
CA ARG A 256 3.43 -26.22 -0.54
C ARG A 256 4.44 -26.88 0.39
N GLY A 257 4.26 -28.19 0.66
CA GLY A 257 5.29 -28.96 1.41
C GLY A 257 6.63 -29.04 0.67
N PRO A 258 7.76 -29.08 1.37
CA PRO A 258 7.88 -29.17 2.83
C PRO A 258 7.87 -27.81 3.56
N TRP A 259 7.52 -26.73 2.88
CA TRP A 259 7.56 -25.36 3.38
C TRP A 259 6.41 -25.13 4.37
N HIS A 260 6.74 -24.85 5.63
CA HIS A 260 5.79 -24.48 6.68
C HIS A 260 6.42 -23.37 7.52
N ILE A 261 5.62 -22.37 7.89
CA ILE A 261 6.00 -21.32 8.84
C ILE A 261 5.28 -21.59 10.16
#